data_1f8190d888645150e11f44ffb3ef32af
#
_entry.id   1f8190d888645150e11f44ffb3ef32af
#
_cell.length_a   1.000
_cell.length_b   1.000
_cell.length_c   1.000
_cell.angle_alpha   90.00
_cell.angle_beta   90.00
_cell.angle_gamma   90.00
#
_symmetry.space_group_name_H-M   'P 1'
#
loop_
_entity.id
_entity.type
_entity.pdbx_description
1 polymer ?
#
loop_
_entity_poly.entity_id
_entity_poly.type
_entity_poly.pdbx_seq_one_letter_code
_entity_poly.pdbx_strand_id
1 'polypeptide(L)'
;MGKALSKFQALVQADCGGLTGTNEDGKTVEFDPIAFGTIFQLVWPVLESWLKRCRERRQQRQEQQDTPQQHVAAIVANPAERNKAIQGMQSRILKVCEDGRKAERKRAQKTGFPADVGRFSMDFDSAWRMADKTLTKAATMPPKDAAALCAECGIT
;
A
#
# COMPACT_ATOMS: atom_id res chain seq x y z
N MET A 1 -6.17 7.29 -12.33
CA MET A 1 -6.18 7.44 -10.86
C MET A 1 -6.72 8.82 -10.50
N GLY A 2 -7.64 8.91 -9.55
CA GLY A 2 -8.26 10.16 -9.16
C GLY A 2 -7.32 11.07 -8.36
N LYS A 3 -7.68 12.34 -8.24
CA LYS A 3 -6.86 13.35 -7.56
C LYS A 3 -6.66 13.05 -6.07
N ALA A 4 -7.70 12.56 -5.38
CA ALA A 4 -7.60 12.24 -3.96
C ALA A 4 -6.66 11.04 -3.72
N LEU A 5 -6.72 10.02 -4.57
CA LEU A 5 -5.82 8.88 -4.48
C LEU A 5 -4.38 9.27 -4.78
N SER A 6 -4.16 10.13 -5.79
CA SER A 6 -2.82 10.65 -6.10
C SER A 6 -2.23 11.44 -4.95
N LYS A 7 -3.04 12.28 -4.31
CA LYS A 7 -2.64 13.05 -3.13
C LYS A 7 -2.31 12.13 -1.95
N PHE A 8 -3.14 11.10 -1.73
CA PHE A 8 -2.91 10.11 -0.68
C PHE A 8 -1.60 9.35 -0.92
N GLN A 9 -1.36 8.90 -2.16
CA GLN A 9 -0.10 8.24 -2.52
C GLN A 9 1.11 9.11 -2.22
N ALA A 10 1.06 10.40 -2.59
CA ALA A 10 2.16 11.33 -2.33
C ALA A 10 2.42 11.51 -0.83
N LEU A 11 1.38 11.55 -0.01
CA LEU A 11 1.51 11.65 1.44
C LEU A 11 2.14 10.40 2.05
N VAL A 12 1.74 9.21 1.59
CA VAL A 12 2.33 7.94 2.04
C VAL A 12 3.80 7.87 1.63
N GLN A 13 4.10 8.22 0.39
CA GLN A 13 5.47 8.21 -0.14
C GLN A 13 6.39 9.13 0.65
N ALA A 14 5.91 10.30 1.04
CA ALA A 14 6.67 11.25 1.86
C ALA A 14 7.03 10.65 3.23
N ASP A 15 6.17 9.80 3.79
CA ASP A 15 6.41 9.13 5.08
C ASP A 15 7.27 7.87 4.94
N CYS A 16 7.54 7.42 3.71
CA CYS A 16 8.27 6.18 3.42
C CYS A 16 9.72 6.43 3.00
N GLY A 17 10.37 7.47 3.52
CA GLY A 17 11.79 7.71 3.23
C GLY A 17 12.67 6.56 3.72
N GLY A 18 13.71 6.20 2.95
CA GLY A 18 14.67 5.19 3.35
C GLY A 18 14.23 3.74 3.17
N LEU A 19 13.26 3.47 2.29
CA LEU A 19 12.95 2.10 1.90
C LEU A 19 14.13 1.50 1.14
N THR A 20 14.40 0.22 1.37
CA THR A 20 15.53 -0.50 0.78
C THR A 20 15.07 -1.80 0.14
N GLY A 21 15.91 -2.32 -0.73
CA GLY A 21 15.75 -3.62 -1.37
C GLY A 21 17.10 -4.27 -1.57
N THR A 22 17.11 -5.47 -2.13
CA THR A 22 18.33 -6.21 -2.44
C THR A 22 18.46 -6.36 -3.95
N ASN A 23 19.59 -5.96 -4.53
CA ASN A 23 19.85 -6.11 -5.96
C ASN A 23 20.27 -7.55 -6.31
N GLU A 24 20.52 -7.81 -7.60
CA GLU A 24 20.93 -9.16 -8.07
C GLU A 24 22.23 -9.64 -7.47
N ASP A 25 23.12 -8.72 -7.06
CA ASP A 25 24.39 -9.03 -6.43
C ASP A 25 24.27 -9.30 -4.92
N GLY A 26 23.07 -9.30 -4.38
CA GLY A 26 22.79 -9.52 -2.96
C GLY A 26 23.08 -8.31 -2.09
N LYS A 27 23.33 -7.15 -2.68
CA LYS A 27 23.62 -5.90 -1.93
C LYS A 27 22.35 -5.14 -1.64
N THR A 28 22.29 -4.54 -0.45
CA THR A 28 21.21 -3.63 -0.08
C THR A 28 21.37 -2.33 -0.86
N VAL A 29 20.30 -1.93 -1.54
CA VAL A 29 20.24 -0.69 -2.31
C VAL A 29 18.98 0.10 -1.92
N GLU A 30 19.00 1.41 -2.17
CA GLU A 30 17.85 2.25 -1.96
C GLU A 30 16.75 1.87 -2.94
N PHE A 31 15.51 1.77 -2.44
CA PHE A 31 14.35 1.44 -3.28
C PHE A 31 14.02 2.62 -4.19
N ASP A 32 13.75 2.33 -5.45
CA ASP A 32 13.47 3.34 -6.47
C ASP A 32 12.16 4.09 -6.16
N PRO A 33 12.18 5.41 -5.93
CA PRO A 33 10.97 6.20 -5.67
C PRO A 33 9.95 6.17 -6.81
N ILE A 34 10.40 6.00 -8.05
CA ILE A 34 9.51 5.89 -9.22
C ILE A 34 8.73 4.59 -9.16
N ALA A 35 9.37 3.50 -8.77
CA ALA A 35 8.73 2.20 -8.61
C ALA A 35 7.71 2.19 -7.47
N PHE A 36 7.85 3.07 -6.47
CA PHE A 36 6.90 3.20 -5.37
C PHE A 36 5.48 3.42 -5.88
N GLY A 37 5.30 4.35 -6.82
CA GLY A 37 3.99 4.66 -7.39
C GLY A 37 3.36 3.46 -8.08
N THR A 38 4.16 2.71 -8.85
CA THR A 38 3.69 1.50 -9.52
C THR A 38 3.23 0.44 -8.51
N ILE A 39 4.04 0.18 -7.48
CA ILE A 39 3.73 -0.79 -6.44
C ILE A 39 2.50 -0.35 -5.64
N PHE A 40 2.42 0.94 -5.28
CA PHE A 40 1.29 1.49 -4.54
C PHE A 40 -0.03 1.28 -5.30
N GLN A 41 -0.05 1.56 -6.61
CA GLN A 41 -1.24 1.36 -7.43
C GLN A 41 -1.67 -0.10 -7.50
N LEU A 42 -0.71 -1.01 -7.56
CA LEU A 42 -1.00 -2.45 -7.62
C LEU A 42 -1.46 -3.01 -6.25
N VAL A 43 -1.06 -2.38 -5.16
CA VAL A 43 -1.42 -2.78 -3.80
C VAL A 43 -2.69 -2.08 -3.31
N TRP A 44 -3.01 -0.91 -3.85
CA TRP A 44 -4.16 -0.11 -3.43
C TRP A 44 -5.48 -0.90 -3.40
N PRO A 45 -5.82 -1.76 -4.38
CA PRO A 45 -7.05 -2.54 -4.32
C PRO A 45 -7.22 -3.38 -3.05
N VAL A 46 -6.12 -3.80 -2.42
CA VAL A 46 -6.16 -4.53 -1.14
C VAL A 46 -6.69 -3.64 -0.02
N LEU A 47 -6.16 -2.43 0.09
CA LEU A 47 -6.65 -1.45 1.08
C LEU A 47 -8.09 -1.04 0.79
N GLU A 48 -8.41 -0.79 -0.47
CA GLU A 48 -9.78 -0.44 -0.89
C GLU A 48 -10.79 -1.54 -0.51
N SER A 49 -10.49 -2.80 -0.82
CA SER A 49 -11.33 -3.94 -0.46
C SER A 49 -11.50 -4.05 1.05
N TRP A 50 -10.42 -3.82 1.80
CA TRP A 50 -10.45 -3.88 3.25
C TRP A 50 -11.31 -2.76 3.86
N LEU A 51 -11.20 -1.53 3.33
CA LEU A 51 -12.05 -0.41 3.74
C LEU A 51 -13.53 -0.70 3.48
N LYS A 52 -13.85 -1.28 2.32
CA LYS A 52 -15.22 -1.67 1.97
C LYS A 52 -15.76 -2.73 2.93
N ARG A 53 -14.96 -3.73 3.29
CA ARG A 53 -15.35 -4.75 4.28
C ARG A 53 -15.57 -4.16 5.68
N CYS A 54 -14.75 -3.20 6.08
CA CYS A 54 -14.93 -2.49 7.34
C CYS A 54 -16.27 -1.76 7.36
N ARG A 55 -16.65 -1.11 6.26
CA ARG A 55 -17.93 -0.44 6.13
C ARG A 55 -19.12 -1.43 6.22
N GLU A 56 -19.03 -2.57 5.54
CA GLU A 56 -20.07 -3.60 5.57
C GLU A 56 -20.27 -4.15 6.99
N ARG A 57 -19.18 -4.45 7.71
CA ARG A 57 -19.24 -4.90 9.10
C ARG A 57 -19.89 -3.85 10.01
N ARG A 58 -19.58 -2.58 9.80
CA ARG A 58 -20.17 -1.47 10.54
C ARG A 58 -21.68 -1.40 10.30
N GLN A 59 -22.14 -1.55 9.08
CA GLN A 59 -23.56 -1.57 8.73
C GLN A 59 -24.28 -2.73 9.40
N GLN A 60 -23.68 -3.92 9.41
CA GLN A 60 -24.24 -5.11 10.05
C GLN A 60 -24.37 -4.94 11.57
N ARG A 61 -23.50 -4.18 12.20
CA ARG A 61 -23.50 -3.92 13.65
C ARG A 61 -24.35 -2.72 14.05
N GLN A 62 -24.99 -2.05 13.12
CA GLN A 62 -25.74 -0.81 13.34
C GLN A 62 -24.91 0.34 13.90
N GLU A 63 -23.59 0.30 13.74
CA GLU A 63 -22.69 1.39 14.12
C GLU A 63 -22.69 2.47 13.03
N GLN A 64 -23.84 3.10 12.83
CA GLN A 64 -24.07 3.98 11.68
C GLN A 64 -23.33 5.32 11.73
N GLN A 65 -22.72 5.66 12.87
CA GLN A 65 -22.10 6.97 13.06
C GLN A 65 -20.61 7.02 12.71
N ASP A 66 -19.96 5.87 12.57
CA ASP A 66 -18.53 5.81 12.28
C ASP A 66 -18.28 5.90 10.78
N THR A 67 -17.31 6.74 10.38
CA THR A 67 -16.82 6.79 9.01
C THR A 67 -15.82 5.65 8.77
N PRO A 68 -15.55 5.25 7.51
CA PRO A 68 -14.47 4.30 7.22
C PRO A 68 -13.14 4.69 7.85
N GLN A 69 -12.80 6.00 7.85
CA GLN A 69 -11.59 6.51 8.48
C GLN A 69 -11.56 6.23 10.00
N GLN A 70 -12.66 6.47 10.71
CA GLN A 70 -12.76 6.21 12.16
C GLN A 70 -12.58 4.72 12.45
N HIS A 71 -13.09 3.87 11.57
CA HIS A 71 -12.93 2.42 11.70
C HIS A 71 -11.47 2.00 11.51
N VAL A 72 -10.78 2.57 10.52
CA VAL A 72 -9.34 2.36 10.32
C VAL A 72 -8.56 2.83 11.54
N ALA A 73 -8.89 4.00 12.08
CA ALA A 73 -8.25 4.54 13.29
C ALA A 73 -8.39 3.60 14.47
N ALA A 74 -9.57 2.99 14.66
CA ALA A 74 -9.82 2.03 15.74
C ALA A 74 -8.95 0.77 15.59
N ILE A 75 -8.80 0.26 14.36
CA ILE A 75 -7.95 -0.90 14.07
C ILE A 75 -6.48 -0.56 14.29
N VAL A 76 -6.03 0.60 13.81
CA VAL A 76 -4.64 1.04 13.98
C VAL A 76 -4.30 1.21 15.47
N ALA A 77 -5.28 1.57 16.31
CA ALA A 77 -5.10 1.69 17.75
C ALA A 77 -5.05 0.34 18.46
N ASN A 78 -5.58 -0.73 17.86
CA ASN A 78 -5.57 -2.09 18.45
C ASN A 78 -4.33 -2.85 17.91
N PRO A 79 -3.33 -3.16 18.77
CA PRO A 79 -2.07 -3.76 18.29
C PRO A 79 -2.25 -5.08 17.54
N ALA A 80 -3.12 -5.96 17.99
CA ALA A 80 -3.33 -7.28 17.37
C ALA A 80 -3.96 -7.15 15.98
N GLU A 81 -5.01 -6.35 15.85
CA GLU A 81 -5.68 -6.10 14.57
C GLU A 81 -4.78 -5.31 13.61
N ARG A 82 -4.05 -4.33 14.13
CA ARG A 82 -3.07 -3.56 13.37
C ARG A 82 -2.03 -4.47 12.74
N ASN A 83 -1.40 -5.33 13.51
CA ASN A 83 -0.37 -6.24 13.01
C ASN A 83 -0.92 -7.17 11.94
N LYS A 84 -2.12 -7.69 12.13
CA LYS A 84 -2.77 -8.55 11.14
C LYS A 84 -3.02 -7.82 9.82
N ALA A 85 -3.51 -6.60 9.88
CA ALA A 85 -3.77 -5.77 8.70
C ALA A 85 -2.46 -5.43 7.96
N ILE A 86 -1.43 -5.06 8.70
CA ILE A 86 -0.11 -4.74 8.14
C ILE A 86 0.51 -5.99 7.50
N GLN A 87 0.45 -7.15 8.15
CA GLN A 87 0.96 -8.41 7.59
C GLN A 87 0.28 -8.76 6.26
N GLY A 88 -1.03 -8.62 6.18
CA GLY A 88 -1.78 -8.87 4.96
C GLY A 88 -1.33 -7.97 3.81
N MET A 89 -1.17 -6.69 4.07
CA MET A 89 -0.71 -5.71 3.09
C MET A 89 0.75 -5.95 2.72
N GLN A 90 1.62 -6.23 3.70
CA GLN A 90 3.03 -6.57 3.48
C GLN A 90 3.17 -7.76 2.54
N SER A 91 2.42 -8.83 2.78
CA SER A 91 2.43 -10.01 1.94
C SER A 91 2.05 -9.68 0.50
N ARG A 92 1.06 -8.81 0.32
CA ARG A 92 0.64 -8.36 -1.01
C ARG A 92 1.72 -7.52 -1.69
N ILE A 93 2.37 -6.61 -0.97
CA ILE A 93 3.47 -5.79 -1.49
C ILE A 93 4.60 -6.70 -1.98
N LEU A 94 5.01 -7.68 -1.17
CA LEU A 94 6.07 -8.62 -1.53
C LEU A 94 5.68 -9.48 -2.74
N LYS A 95 4.41 -9.89 -2.84
CA LYS A 95 3.91 -10.64 -3.99
C LYS A 95 3.93 -9.81 -5.27
N VAL A 96 3.52 -8.55 -5.20
CA VAL A 96 3.58 -7.61 -6.33
C VAL A 96 5.03 -7.41 -6.79
N CYS A 97 5.97 -7.28 -5.84
CA CYS A 97 7.39 -7.18 -6.14
C CYS A 97 7.92 -8.45 -6.83
N GLU A 98 7.56 -9.61 -6.34
CA GLU A 98 7.95 -10.89 -6.96
C GLU A 98 7.42 -11.00 -8.38
N ASP A 99 6.15 -10.69 -8.60
CA ASP A 99 5.52 -10.72 -9.92
C ASP A 99 6.18 -9.72 -10.87
N GLY A 100 6.52 -8.53 -10.36
CA GLY A 100 7.24 -7.51 -11.14
C GLY A 100 8.63 -7.97 -11.59
N ARG A 101 9.39 -8.62 -10.69
CA ARG A 101 10.70 -9.18 -11.06
C ARG A 101 10.58 -10.27 -12.12
N LYS A 102 9.59 -11.15 -11.99
CA LYS A 102 9.33 -12.19 -13.00
C LYS A 102 8.99 -11.58 -14.36
N ALA A 103 8.14 -10.56 -14.38
CA ALA A 103 7.77 -9.88 -15.62
C ALA A 103 8.98 -9.20 -16.27
N GLU A 104 9.86 -8.56 -15.48
CA GLU A 104 11.08 -7.94 -15.98
C GLU A 104 12.05 -8.96 -16.59
N ARG A 105 12.20 -10.12 -15.97
CA ARG A 105 13.05 -11.19 -16.52
C ARG A 105 12.52 -11.72 -17.84
N LYS A 106 11.20 -11.89 -17.97
CA LYS A 106 10.58 -12.29 -19.25
C LYS A 106 10.79 -11.26 -20.34
N ARG A 107 10.62 -9.97 -19.99
CA ARG A 107 10.87 -8.87 -20.92
C ARG A 107 12.32 -8.89 -21.40
N ALA A 108 13.28 -9.06 -20.49
CA ALA A 108 14.70 -9.12 -20.83
C ALA A 108 15.01 -10.26 -21.79
N GLN A 109 14.41 -11.43 -21.61
CA GLN A 109 14.57 -12.57 -22.51
C GLN A 109 14.05 -12.28 -23.93
N LYS A 110 12.94 -11.54 -24.04
CA LYS A 110 12.33 -11.19 -25.33
C LYS A 110 13.08 -10.07 -26.06
N THR A 111 13.54 -9.07 -25.33
CA THR A 111 14.11 -7.86 -25.91
C THR A 111 15.64 -7.89 -26.00
N GLY A 112 16.31 -8.74 -25.25
CA GLY A 112 17.76 -8.77 -25.11
C GLY A 112 18.34 -7.65 -24.24
N PHE A 113 17.50 -6.75 -23.71
CA PHE A 113 17.95 -5.71 -22.78
C PHE A 113 18.01 -6.27 -21.35
N PRO A 114 18.93 -5.79 -20.49
CA PRO A 114 19.02 -6.24 -19.11
C PRO A 114 17.72 -6.07 -18.34
N ALA A 115 17.44 -7.02 -17.43
CA ALA A 115 16.28 -6.94 -16.55
C ALA A 115 16.51 -5.89 -15.47
N ASP A 116 15.54 -5.00 -15.26
CA ASP A 116 15.55 -4.02 -14.17
C ASP A 116 14.83 -4.56 -12.95
N VAL A 117 15.40 -5.58 -12.31
CA VAL A 117 14.79 -6.22 -11.14
C VAL A 117 14.90 -5.36 -9.87
N GLY A 118 15.86 -4.46 -9.80
CA GLY A 118 16.02 -3.54 -8.67
C GLY A 118 14.79 -2.66 -8.43
N ARG A 119 14.02 -2.35 -9.47
CA ARG A 119 12.75 -1.64 -9.39
C ARG A 119 11.74 -2.30 -8.45
N PHE A 120 11.75 -3.62 -8.40
CA PHE A 120 10.77 -4.41 -7.66
C PHE A 120 11.41 -5.14 -6.48
N SER A 121 12.59 -4.74 -6.05
CA SER A 121 13.31 -5.37 -4.93
C SER A 121 13.09 -4.59 -3.65
N MET A 122 12.03 -4.93 -2.92
CA MET A 122 11.75 -4.31 -1.62
C MET A 122 12.02 -5.34 -0.52
N ASP A 123 12.74 -4.93 0.54
CA ASP A 123 12.98 -5.77 1.70
C ASP A 123 11.70 -6.06 2.46
N PHE A 124 11.69 -7.15 3.20
CA PHE A 124 10.59 -7.54 4.08
C PHE A 124 10.22 -6.40 5.06
N ASP A 125 11.22 -5.80 5.70
CA ASP A 125 11.00 -4.69 6.64
C ASP A 125 10.50 -3.43 5.95
N SER A 126 11.00 -3.13 4.76
CA SER A 126 10.54 -2.00 3.96
C SER A 126 9.08 -2.17 3.51
N ALA A 127 8.69 -3.38 3.14
CA ALA A 127 7.30 -3.70 2.81
C ALA A 127 6.38 -3.52 4.02
N TRP A 128 6.82 -3.93 5.21
CA TRP A 128 6.11 -3.68 6.46
C TRP A 128 5.91 -2.19 6.69
N ARG A 129 6.98 -1.42 6.53
CA ARG A 129 6.96 0.03 6.74
C ARG A 129 6.02 0.72 5.76
N MET A 130 6.02 0.32 4.48
CA MET A 130 5.08 0.85 3.50
C MET A 130 3.63 0.54 3.89
N ALA A 131 3.35 -0.68 4.34
CA ALA A 131 2.02 -1.08 4.81
C ALA A 131 1.61 -0.28 6.05
N ASP A 132 2.49 -0.16 7.03
CA ASP A 132 2.25 0.61 8.25
C ASP A 132 1.94 2.08 7.94
N LYS A 133 2.75 2.72 7.11
CA LYS A 133 2.55 4.12 6.74
C LYS A 133 1.26 4.33 5.96
N THR A 134 0.90 3.40 5.09
CA THR A 134 -0.35 3.46 4.33
C THR A 134 -1.57 3.42 5.27
N LEU A 135 -1.60 2.47 6.19
CA LEU A 135 -2.71 2.34 7.14
C LEU A 135 -2.77 3.52 8.11
N THR A 136 -1.62 3.94 8.63
CA THR A 136 -1.55 5.09 9.55
C THR A 136 -2.01 6.37 8.87
N LYS A 137 -1.60 6.60 7.63
CA LYS A 137 -2.02 7.78 6.87
C LYS A 137 -3.53 7.76 6.60
N ALA A 138 -4.09 6.60 6.26
CA ALA A 138 -5.53 6.46 6.07
C ALA A 138 -6.31 6.77 7.37
N ALA A 139 -5.75 6.40 8.52
CA ALA A 139 -6.37 6.64 9.82
C ALA A 139 -6.27 8.10 10.28
N THR A 140 -5.26 8.83 9.85
CA THR A 140 -4.93 10.16 10.37
C THR A 140 -5.13 11.31 9.40
N MET A 141 -5.55 11.03 8.16
CA MET A 141 -5.76 12.10 7.19
C MET A 141 -6.96 12.98 7.59
N PRO A 142 -6.97 14.27 7.19
CA PRO A 142 -8.10 15.15 7.50
C PRO A 142 -9.43 14.61 6.97
N PRO A 143 -10.54 14.84 7.69
CA PRO A 143 -11.86 14.31 7.28
C PRO A 143 -12.28 14.68 5.85
N LYS A 144 -11.94 15.88 5.39
CA LYS A 144 -12.23 16.32 4.02
C LYS A 144 -11.49 15.47 2.99
N ASP A 145 -10.21 15.19 3.23
CA ASP A 145 -9.40 14.38 2.33
C ASP A 145 -9.84 12.91 2.37
N ALA A 146 -10.19 12.40 3.55
CA ALA A 146 -10.73 11.06 3.71
C ALA A 146 -12.06 10.89 2.96
N ALA A 147 -12.95 11.86 3.04
CA ALA A 147 -14.23 11.83 2.32
C ALA A 147 -14.01 11.83 0.80
N ALA A 148 -13.08 12.65 0.30
CA ALA A 148 -12.76 12.70 -1.12
C ALA A 148 -12.18 11.36 -1.61
N LEU A 149 -11.28 10.75 -0.83
CA LEU A 149 -10.70 9.45 -1.15
C LEU A 149 -11.75 8.35 -1.17
N CYS A 150 -12.62 8.30 -0.16
CA CYS A 150 -13.71 7.33 -0.10
C CYS A 150 -14.67 7.49 -1.28
N ALA A 151 -15.00 8.72 -1.67
CA ALA A 151 -15.86 8.98 -2.83
C ALA A 151 -15.23 8.44 -4.13
N GLU A 152 -13.93 8.64 -4.34
CA GLU A 152 -13.24 8.09 -5.52
C GLU A 152 -13.21 6.56 -5.55
N CYS A 153 -13.21 5.92 -4.38
CA CYS A 153 -13.21 4.46 -4.25
C CYS A 153 -14.62 3.86 -4.22
N GLY A 154 -15.67 4.68 -4.31
CA GLY A 154 -17.04 4.21 -4.21
C GLY A 154 -17.44 3.75 -2.81
N ILE A 155 -16.76 4.24 -1.78
CA ILE A 155 -17.07 3.97 -0.37
C ILE A 155 -17.85 5.16 0.19
N THR A 156 -19.07 4.94 0.58
CA THR A 156 -19.95 5.99 1.11
C THR A 156 -20.25 5.83 2.60
#